data_77680e96dd61435fc2c4d72d0cfc02cd
#
_entry.id   77680e96dd61435fc2c4d72d0cfc02cd
#
_cell.length_a   1.000
_cell.length_b   1.000
_cell.length_c   1.000
_cell.angle_alpha   90.00
_cell.angle_beta   90.00
_cell.angle_gamma   90.00
#
_symmetry.space_group_name_H-M   'P 1'
#
loop_
_entity.id
_entity.type
_entity.pdbx_description
1 polymer ?
#
loop_
_entity_poly.entity_id
_entity_poly.type
_entity_poly.pdbx_seq_one_letter_code
_entity_poly.pdbx_strand_id
1 'polypeptide(L)'
;MVRCKLCGAHFRIITSTHLKSIHNCSLRNYTKRFGTKNCGFLSPNLLPKNDPRYKKWRESLKKRPPPWNKDFDKETHPSVAKISETFKKKKIDNFAKWREEMVKKGWVKIHYPPLQKSGNLAELMGVILGDGYLGKHPRTENLAILSNSNNPGFIKRYSQLIENVFGKKPHIYKRKDSNCTKISIYQKDISKRLGIQGGVKKNQNIKIPQWIFKNKEYLKRYLKGLYEAEGSFCIHKPTYTYKFLFANRNKSLLANVYRALRILGFHPHESKYKIQISKREEVYRIKDLIKFRQY
;
A
#
# COMPACT_ATOMS: atom_id res chain seq x y z
N MET A 1 -9.81 26.97 48.51
CA MET A 1 -10.92 27.48 47.64
C MET A 1 -10.31 28.35 46.56
N VAL A 2 -10.87 28.38 45.39
CA VAL A 2 -10.43 29.25 44.29
C VAL A 2 -11.44 30.35 44.06
N ARG A 3 -10.97 31.56 43.79
CA ARG A 3 -11.80 32.72 43.47
C ARG A 3 -12.02 32.82 41.98
N CYS A 4 -13.28 32.90 41.55
CA CYS A 4 -13.62 33.16 40.16
C CYS A 4 -13.13 34.57 39.77
N LYS A 5 -12.32 34.68 38.75
CA LYS A 5 -11.75 35.96 38.29
C LYS A 5 -12.75 36.84 37.53
N LEU A 6 -13.95 36.31 37.23
CA LEU A 6 -15.00 37.05 36.52
C LEU A 6 -16.02 37.65 37.52
N CYS A 7 -16.47 36.91 38.55
CA CYS A 7 -17.45 37.38 39.49
C CYS A 7 -16.94 37.54 40.92
N GLY A 8 -15.72 37.18 41.24
CA GLY A 8 -15.15 37.26 42.57
C GLY A 8 -15.61 36.17 43.55
N ALA A 9 -16.63 35.41 43.25
CA ALA A 9 -17.16 34.36 44.13
C ALA A 9 -16.15 33.23 44.39
N HIS A 10 -16.21 32.64 45.59
CA HIS A 10 -15.29 31.57 46.01
C HIS A 10 -15.91 30.19 45.81
N PHE A 11 -15.16 29.29 45.24
CA PHE A 11 -15.57 27.92 44.94
C PHE A 11 -14.47 26.93 45.38
N ARG A 12 -14.89 25.72 45.69
CA ARG A 12 -13.92 24.60 45.78
C ARG A 12 -13.29 24.30 44.43
N ILE A 13 -14.11 24.34 43.40
CA ILE A 13 -13.75 24.11 42.00
C ILE A 13 -14.65 25.00 41.15
N ILE A 14 -14.10 25.73 40.17
CA ILE A 14 -14.90 26.48 39.19
C ILE A 14 -15.34 25.50 38.09
N THR A 15 -16.65 25.24 38.02
CA THR A 15 -17.26 24.30 37.09
C THR A 15 -17.57 24.95 35.73
N SER A 16 -17.66 24.15 34.69
CA SER A 16 -18.13 24.59 33.37
C SER A 16 -19.56 25.13 33.42
N THR A 17 -20.40 24.61 34.31
CA THR A 17 -21.78 25.06 34.52
C THR A 17 -21.79 26.51 35.06
N HIS A 18 -21.05 26.80 36.13
CA HIS A 18 -20.91 28.17 36.64
C HIS A 18 -20.46 29.16 35.57
N LEU A 19 -19.39 28.79 34.80
CA LEU A 19 -18.86 29.69 33.79
C LEU A 19 -19.82 29.90 32.60
N LYS A 20 -20.56 28.89 32.17
CA LYS A 20 -21.56 29.01 31.11
C LYS A 20 -22.81 29.77 31.57
N SER A 21 -23.35 29.43 32.74
CA SER A 21 -24.63 30.00 33.21
C SER A 21 -24.50 31.46 33.68
N ILE A 22 -23.38 31.82 34.32
CA ILE A 22 -23.19 33.15 34.91
C ILE A 22 -22.39 34.09 33.98
N HIS A 23 -21.43 33.53 33.23
CA HIS A 23 -20.48 34.34 32.48
C HIS A 23 -20.49 34.10 30.97
N ASN A 24 -21.36 33.24 30.49
CA ASN A 24 -21.40 32.80 29.11
C ASN A 24 -19.99 32.44 28.55
N CYS A 25 -19.13 31.86 29.39
CA CYS A 25 -17.74 31.58 29.11
C CYS A 25 -17.47 30.07 29.21
N SER A 26 -16.75 29.51 28.24
CA SER A 26 -16.32 28.13 28.34
C SER A 26 -15.16 27.98 29.33
N LEU A 27 -15.05 26.82 30.00
CA LEU A 27 -13.90 26.51 30.87
C LEU A 27 -12.55 26.64 30.11
N ARG A 28 -12.53 26.29 28.85
CA ARG A 28 -11.36 26.42 27.99
C ARG A 28 -10.94 27.89 27.80
N ASN A 29 -11.88 28.77 27.53
CA ASN A 29 -11.61 30.20 27.37
C ASN A 29 -11.19 30.84 28.70
N TYR A 30 -11.84 30.43 29.80
CA TYR A 30 -11.48 30.88 31.15
C TYR A 30 -10.04 30.46 31.49
N THR A 31 -9.68 29.20 31.27
CA THR A 31 -8.32 28.70 31.56
C THR A 31 -7.27 29.32 30.66
N LYS A 32 -7.62 29.64 29.41
CA LYS A 32 -6.71 30.35 28.47
C LYS A 32 -6.43 31.77 28.97
N ARG A 33 -7.45 32.44 29.53
CA ARG A 33 -7.33 33.85 29.95
C ARG A 33 -6.69 34.00 31.33
N PHE A 34 -7.07 33.15 32.31
CA PHE A 34 -6.68 33.29 33.71
C PHE A 34 -5.72 32.22 34.23
N GLY A 35 -5.32 31.28 33.37
CA GLY A 35 -4.48 30.15 33.73
C GLY A 35 -5.21 29.03 34.46
N THR A 36 -4.62 27.85 34.43
CA THR A 36 -5.22 26.61 34.94
C THR A 36 -5.27 26.53 36.47
N LYS A 37 -4.36 27.22 37.18
CA LYS A 37 -4.31 27.26 38.67
C LYS A 37 -5.51 27.93 39.26
N ASN A 38 -6.19 28.81 38.54
CA ASN A 38 -7.35 29.57 39.02
C ASN A 38 -8.69 28.84 38.88
N CYS A 39 -8.69 27.58 38.48
CA CYS A 39 -9.92 26.77 38.36
C CYS A 39 -10.11 25.74 39.49
N GLY A 40 -9.13 25.57 40.37
CA GLY A 40 -9.14 24.59 41.47
C GLY A 40 -8.95 23.14 41.05
N PHE A 41 -9.56 22.72 39.95
CA PHE A 41 -9.42 21.40 39.39
C PHE A 41 -9.37 21.46 37.86
N LEU A 42 -8.40 20.80 37.27
CA LEU A 42 -8.34 20.57 35.84
C LEU A 42 -8.70 19.13 35.56
N SER A 43 -9.53 18.95 34.55
CA SER A 43 -9.72 17.59 34.01
C SER A 43 -8.34 16.98 33.71
N PRO A 44 -8.06 15.74 34.12
CA PRO A 44 -6.73 15.14 34.01
C PRO A 44 -6.13 15.19 32.62
N ASN A 45 -6.95 15.16 31.56
CA ASN A 45 -6.53 15.29 30.17
C ASN A 45 -5.99 16.68 29.78
N LEU A 46 -6.22 17.71 30.61
CA LEU A 46 -5.72 19.07 30.44
C LEU A 46 -4.43 19.33 31.22
N LEU A 47 -3.97 18.38 32.03
CA LEU A 47 -2.75 18.47 32.79
C LEU A 47 -1.52 18.18 31.91
N PRO A 48 -0.35 18.74 32.25
CA PRO A 48 0.91 18.34 31.61
C PRO A 48 1.16 16.84 31.76
N LYS A 49 1.81 16.22 30.77
CA LYS A 49 2.08 14.76 30.77
C LYS A 49 2.96 14.28 31.93
N ASN A 50 3.78 15.16 32.48
CA ASN A 50 4.66 14.89 33.64
C ASN A 50 3.94 15.06 34.99
N ASP A 51 2.71 15.62 35.04
CA ASP A 51 1.94 15.76 36.26
C ASP A 51 1.56 14.38 36.84
N PRO A 52 1.82 14.13 38.16
CA PRO A 52 1.45 12.85 38.78
C PRO A 52 -0.03 12.47 38.62
N ARG A 53 -0.92 13.46 38.65
CA ARG A 53 -2.38 13.28 38.47
C ARG A 53 -2.69 12.80 37.03
N TYR A 54 -1.97 13.30 36.03
CA TYR A 54 -2.06 12.80 34.63
C TYR A 54 -1.62 11.35 34.52
N LYS A 55 -0.52 10.98 35.16
CA LYS A 55 -0.01 9.60 35.18
C LYS A 55 -1.05 8.66 35.82
N LYS A 56 -1.53 9.00 37.01
CA LYS A 56 -2.58 8.24 37.74
C LYS A 56 -3.87 8.06 36.93
N TRP A 57 -4.30 9.11 36.24
CA TRP A 57 -5.45 9.04 35.33
C TRP A 57 -5.18 8.13 34.14
N ARG A 58 -4.00 8.20 33.51
CA ARG A 58 -3.60 7.30 32.40
C ARG A 58 -3.60 5.83 32.84
N GLU A 59 -3.14 5.54 34.04
CA GLU A 59 -3.17 4.19 34.59
C GLU A 59 -4.60 3.71 34.85
N SER A 60 -5.46 4.57 35.35
CA SER A 60 -6.88 4.24 35.54
C SER A 60 -7.59 3.94 34.22
N LEU A 61 -7.22 4.63 33.13
CA LEU A 61 -7.75 4.33 31.80
C LEU A 61 -7.37 2.93 31.29
N LYS A 62 -6.18 2.45 31.62
CA LYS A 62 -5.73 1.10 31.27
C LYS A 62 -6.52 0.00 31.98
N LYS A 63 -7.03 0.30 33.19
CA LYS A 63 -7.83 -0.62 34.02
C LYS A 63 -9.33 -0.60 33.69
N ARG A 64 -9.78 0.29 32.77
CA ARG A 64 -11.20 0.33 32.39
C ARG A 64 -11.56 -0.93 31.57
N PRO A 65 -12.74 -1.48 31.79
CA PRO A 65 -13.23 -2.55 30.93
C PRO A 65 -13.28 -2.07 29.48
N PRO A 66 -13.13 -2.98 28.52
CA PRO A 66 -13.28 -2.62 27.13
C PRO A 66 -14.66 -1.99 26.89
N PRO A 67 -14.79 -1.12 25.87
CA PRO A 67 -16.10 -0.56 25.55
C PRO A 67 -17.08 -1.69 25.21
N TRP A 68 -18.35 -1.50 25.57
CA TRP A 68 -19.42 -2.49 25.43
C TRP A 68 -19.54 -3.09 24.01
N ASN A 69 -19.14 -2.31 23.00
CA ASN A 69 -19.23 -2.66 21.59
C ASN A 69 -17.91 -3.18 20.99
N LYS A 70 -16.92 -3.53 21.81
CA LYS A 70 -15.60 -3.94 21.32
C LYS A 70 -15.65 -5.17 20.41
N ASP A 71 -16.50 -6.13 20.74
CA ASP A 71 -16.60 -7.41 20.05
C ASP A 71 -17.84 -7.50 19.15
N PHE A 72 -18.55 -6.37 18.95
CA PHE A 72 -19.71 -6.28 18.08
C PHE A 72 -19.42 -5.47 16.82
N ASP A 73 -19.93 -5.95 15.71
CA ASP A 73 -19.95 -5.24 14.43
C ASP A 73 -21.38 -4.92 13.98
N LYS A 74 -21.54 -4.30 12.83
CA LYS A 74 -22.86 -3.91 12.30
C LYS A 74 -23.71 -5.11 11.84
N GLU A 75 -23.08 -6.26 11.57
CA GLU A 75 -23.73 -7.51 11.21
C GLU A 75 -24.20 -8.28 12.45
N THR A 76 -23.51 -8.15 13.58
CA THR A 76 -23.77 -8.95 14.78
C THR A 76 -24.60 -8.22 15.85
N HIS A 77 -24.67 -6.86 15.80
CA HIS A 77 -25.39 -6.12 16.87
C HIS A 77 -26.25 -4.97 16.33
N PRO A 78 -27.59 -4.97 16.61
CA PRO A 78 -28.53 -3.96 16.05
C PRO A 78 -28.16 -2.52 16.39
N SER A 79 -27.70 -2.24 17.62
CA SER A 79 -27.29 -0.88 18.00
C SER A 79 -26.06 -0.40 17.24
N VAL A 80 -25.10 -1.29 16.95
CA VAL A 80 -23.92 -0.96 16.14
C VAL A 80 -24.31 -0.73 14.68
N ALA A 81 -25.25 -1.52 14.14
CA ALA A 81 -25.83 -1.28 12.82
C ALA A 81 -26.48 0.11 12.74
N LYS A 82 -27.36 0.46 13.71
CA LYS A 82 -28.01 1.77 13.77
C LYS A 82 -27.02 2.94 13.87
N ILE A 83 -25.95 2.79 14.64
CA ILE A 83 -24.87 3.78 14.70
C ILE A 83 -24.22 3.92 13.32
N SER A 84 -23.85 2.81 12.66
CA SER A 84 -23.25 2.81 11.34
C SER A 84 -24.12 3.51 10.29
N GLU A 85 -25.43 3.22 10.27
CA GLU A 85 -26.40 3.88 9.40
C GLU A 85 -26.50 5.38 9.67
N THR A 86 -26.56 5.76 10.93
CA THR A 86 -26.59 7.18 11.34
C THR A 86 -25.36 7.92 10.84
N PHE A 87 -24.17 7.34 10.99
CA PHE A 87 -22.92 7.93 10.48
C PHE A 87 -22.95 8.08 8.95
N LYS A 88 -23.46 7.06 8.23
CA LYS A 88 -23.61 7.12 6.77
C LYS A 88 -24.63 8.19 6.34
N LYS A 89 -25.83 8.18 6.94
CA LYS A 89 -26.91 9.14 6.65
C LYS A 89 -26.48 10.59 6.89
N LYS A 90 -25.82 10.84 8.01
CA LYS A 90 -25.32 12.18 8.38
C LYS A 90 -23.98 12.53 7.75
N LYS A 91 -23.38 11.64 6.94
CA LYS A 91 -22.02 11.82 6.33
C LYS A 91 -20.97 12.22 7.38
N ILE A 92 -21.06 11.67 8.59
CA ILE A 92 -20.14 11.99 9.67
C ILE A 92 -18.78 11.35 9.38
N ASP A 93 -17.74 12.17 9.27
CA ASP A 93 -16.35 11.75 9.10
C ASP A 93 -15.50 12.35 10.23
N ASN A 94 -15.32 11.57 11.28
CA ASN A 94 -14.54 11.98 12.46
C ASN A 94 -13.06 12.27 12.17
N PHE A 95 -12.56 11.80 11.03
CA PHE A 95 -11.15 11.94 10.63
C PHE A 95 -10.93 13.02 9.55
N ALA A 96 -11.97 13.71 9.07
CA ALA A 96 -11.85 14.69 7.99
C ALA A 96 -10.82 15.77 8.34
N LYS A 97 -10.96 16.43 9.48
CA LYS A 97 -10.03 17.48 9.95
C LYS A 97 -8.60 16.98 10.13
N TRP A 98 -8.45 15.78 10.72
CA TRP A 98 -7.13 15.17 10.87
C TRP A 98 -6.48 14.89 9.50
N ARG A 99 -7.25 14.37 8.52
CA ARG A 99 -6.72 14.15 7.16
C ARG A 99 -6.28 15.45 6.50
N GLU A 100 -7.05 16.53 6.62
CA GLU A 100 -6.69 17.84 6.09
C GLU A 100 -5.37 18.34 6.70
N GLU A 101 -5.21 18.21 8.01
CA GLU A 101 -3.96 18.56 8.68
C GLU A 101 -2.78 17.70 8.19
N MET A 102 -2.97 16.39 8.01
CA MET A 102 -1.93 15.49 7.52
C MET A 102 -1.55 15.79 6.07
N VAL A 103 -2.52 16.20 5.24
CA VAL A 103 -2.26 16.67 3.88
C VAL A 103 -1.47 17.98 3.91
N LYS A 104 -1.86 18.96 4.74
CA LYS A 104 -1.11 20.23 4.91
C LYS A 104 0.32 20.01 5.38
N LYS A 105 0.55 19.02 6.26
CA LYS A 105 1.88 18.62 6.74
C LYS A 105 2.69 17.80 5.71
N GLY A 106 2.10 17.48 4.54
CA GLY A 106 2.76 16.65 3.52
C GLY A 106 2.88 15.16 3.87
N TRP A 107 2.28 14.70 4.98
CA TRP A 107 2.33 13.30 5.42
C TRP A 107 1.39 12.41 4.62
N VAL A 108 0.30 12.96 4.09
CA VAL A 108 -0.65 12.29 3.20
C VAL A 108 -0.63 13.00 1.84
N LYS A 109 -0.17 12.29 0.82
CA LYS A 109 -0.21 12.78 -0.56
C LYS A 109 -1.59 12.49 -1.17
N ILE A 110 -2.23 13.51 -1.74
CA ILE A 110 -3.53 13.36 -2.45
C ILE A 110 -3.28 12.95 -3.90
N HIS A 111 -2.25 13.53 -4.52
CA HIS A 111 -1.89 13.31 -5.91
C HIS A 111 -0.51 12.68 -6.03
N TYR A 112 -0.38 11.78 -6.97
CA TYR A 112 0.89 11.15 -7.33
C TYR A 112 1.20 11.48 -8.78
N PRO A 113 2.42 11.95 -9.11
CA PRO A 113 2.79 12.27 -10.48
C PRO A 113 2.79 11.00 -11.35
N PRO A 114 2.69 11.15 -12.68
CA PRO A 114 2.92 10.04 -13.60
C PRO A 114 4.27 9.36 -13.34
N LEU A 115 4.35 8.06 -13.60
CA LEU A 115 5.58 7.32 -13.45
C LEU A 115 6.55 7.66 -14.58
N GLN A 116 7.83 7.87 -14.24
CA GLN A 116 8.86 8.16 -15.22
C GLN A 116 9.12 6.93 -16.11
N LYS A 117 9.03 7.09 -17.44
CA LYS A 117 9.34 6.05 -18.40
C LYS A 117 10.82 5.69 -18.30
N SER A 118 11.11 4.46 -17.90
CA SER A 118 12.48 3.97 -17.66
C SER A 118 12.54 2.45 -17.81
N GLY A 119 13.76 1.91 -17.92
CA GLY A 119 13.97 0.46 -17.88
C GLY A 119 13.49 -0.18 -16.56
N ASN A 120 13.59 0.52 -15.44
CA ASN A 120 13.09 0.06 -14.15
C ASN A 120 11.56 -0.08 -14.14
N LEU A 121 10.85 0.91 -14.70
CA LEU A 121 9.39 0.82 -14.86
C LEU A 121 9.02 -0.32 -15.82
N ALA A 122 9.72 -0.48 -16.94
CA ALA A 122 9.46 -1.55 -17.89
C ALA A 122 9.62 -2.94 -17.25
N GLU A 123 10.72 -3.18 -16.51
CA GLU A 123 10.95 -4.44 -15.79
C GLU A 123 9.89 -4.68 -14.71
N LEU A 124 9.55 -3.65 -13.95
CA LEU A 124 8.51 -3.75 -12.93
C LEU A 124 7.14 -4.06 -13.54
N MET A 125 6.79 -3.47 -14.66
CA MET A 125 5.55 -3.81 -15.39
C MET A 125 5.54 -5.28 -15.84
N GLY A 126 6.68 -5.79 -16.30
CA GLY A 126 6.83 -7.19 -16.67
C GLY A 126 6.53 -8.13 -15.51
N VAL A 127 7.17 -7.94 -14.35
CA VAL A 127 6.94 -8.82 -13.19
C VAL A 127 5.53 -8.66 -12.60
N ILE A 128 4.96 -7.46 -12.64
CA ILE A 128 3.57 -7.24 -12.21
C ILE A 128 2.59 -8.03 -13.08
N LEU A 129 2.81 -8.09 -14.38
CA LEU A 129 1.95 -8.82 -15.31
C LEU A 129 2.07 -10.35 -15.14
N GLY A 130 3.22 -10.86 -14.70
CA GLY A 130 3.37 -12.24 -14.24
C GLY A 130 2.82 -12.42 -12.83
N ASP A 131 3.65 -12.31 -11.83
CA ASP A 131 3.39 -12.64 -10.41
C ASP A 131 2.77 -11.51 -9.59
N GLY A 132 2.51 -10.34 -10.17
CA GLY A 132 1.97 -9.20 -9.45
C GLY A 132 0.46 -9.26 -9.28
N TYR A 133 -0.02 -8.64 -8.21
CA TYR A 133 -1.43 -8.43 -7.91
C TYR A 133 -1.71 -6.96 -7.64
N LEU A 134 -2.76 -6.42 -8.26
CA LEU A 134 -3.27 -5.08 -8.04
C LEU A 134 -4.66 -5.15 -7.40
N GLY A 135 -4.74 -4.84 -6.12
CA GLY A 135 -6.00 -4.81 -5.36
C GLY A 135 -6.51 -3.39 -5.19
N LYS A 136 -7.83 -3.19 -5.35
CA LYS A 136 -8.49 -1.93 -5.07
C LYS A 136 -9.11 -1.96 -3.68
N HIS A 137 -8.89 -0.90 -2.92
CA HIS A 137 -9.51 -0.64 -1.63
C HIS A 137 -10.26 0.71 -1.69
N PRO A 138 -11.19 1.01 -0.79
CA PRO A 138 -12.01 2.23 -0.85
C PRO A 138 -11.22 3.54 -0.96
N ARG A 139 -10.00 3.58 -0.41
CA ARG A 139 -9.18 4.82 -0.35
C ARG A 139 -7.78 4.68 -0.95
N THR A 140 -7.39 3.50 -1.41
CA THR A 140 -6.03 3.23 -1.89
C THR A 140 -6.01 1.99 -2.77
N GLU A 141 -4.91 1.76 -3.45
CA GLU A 141 -4.65 0.52 -4.17
C GLU A 141 -3.44 -0.20 -3.54
N ASN A 142 -3.43 -1.50 -3.62
CA ASN A 142 -2.34 -2.37 -3.18
C ASN A 142 -1.67 -2.99 -4.39
N LEU A 143 -0.39 -2.74 -4.57
CA LEU A 143 0.47 -3.55 -5.43
C LEU A 143 1.18 -4.58 -4.56
N ALA A 144 1.09 -5.84 -4.93
CA ALA A 144 1.81 -6.93 -4.28
C ALA A 144 2.50 -7.82 -5.33
N ILE A 145 3.73 -8.24 -5.05
CA ILE A 145 4.48 -9.25 -5.78
C ILE A 145 4.75 -10.38 -4.81
N LEU A 146 4.45 -11.61 -5.23
CA LEU A 146 4.70 -12.81 -4.43
C LEU A 146 5.93 -13.53 -4.97
N SER A 147 6.77 -14.04 -4.08
CA SER A 147 7.96 -14.81 -4.43
C SER A 147 8.18 -15.94 -3.45
N ASN A 148 8.89 -16.96 -3.89
CA ASN A 148 9.43 -17.97 -2.97
C ASN A 148 10.44 -17.31 -2.02
N SER A 149 10.32 -17.57 -0.72
CA SER A 149 11.20 -17.02 0.31
C SER A 149 12.67 -17.47 0.15
N ASN A 150 12.90 -18.56 -0.57
CA ASN A 150 14.24 -19.07 -0.87
C ASN A 150 14.91 -18.35 -2.05
N ASN A 151 14.26 -17.30 -2.59
CA ASN A 151 14.82 -16.49 -3.66
C ASN A 151 15.13 -15.04 -3.18
N PRO A 152 16.15 -14.85 -2.33
CA PRO A 152 16.48 -13.54 -1.76
C PRO A 152 16.90 -12.52 -2.81
N GLY A 153 17.52 -12.96 -3.91
CA GLY A 153 17.93 -12.09 -5.01
C GLY A 153 16.73 -11.44 -5.70
N PHE A 154 15.68 -12.21 -6.01
CA PHE A 154 14.43 -11.70 -6.54
C PHE A 154 13.78 -10.71 -5.58
N ILE A 155 13.66 -11.08 -4.29
CA ILE A 155 13.03 -10.24 -3.28
C ILE A 155 13.75 -8.89 -3.17
N LYS A 156 15.08 -8.89 -3.07
CA LYS A 156 15.91 -7.69 -3.02
C LYS A 156 15.72 -6.83 -4.28
N ARG A 157 15.82 -7.44 -5.46
CA ARG A 157 15.71 -6.77 -6.77
C ARG A 157 14.37 -6.04 -6.90
N TYR A 158 13.26 -6.74 -6.69
CA TYR A 158 11.93 -6.16 -6.91
C TYR A 158 11.49 -5.22 -5.80
N SER A 159 12.03 -5.38 -4.58
CA SER A 159 11.88 -4.37 -3.54
C SER A 159 12.54 -3.04 -3.93
N GLN A 160 13.78 -3.08 -4.44
CA GLN A 160 14.49 -1.90 -4.92
C GLN A 160 13.79 -1.26 -6.13
N LEU A 161 13.29 -2.08 -7.08
CA LEU A 161 12.56 -1.56 -8.24
C LEU A 161 11.27 -0.84 -7.83
N ILE A 162 10.50 -1.40 -6.90
CA ILE A 162 9.31 -0.75 -6.37
C ILE A 162 9.68 0.60 -5.71
N GLU A 163 10.72 0.62 -4.88
CA GLU A 163 11.18 1.84 -4.21
C GLU A 163 11.61 2.92 -5.22
N ASN A 164 12.40 2.53 -6.23
CA ASN A 164 12.88 3.44 -7.27
C ASN A 164 11.74 4.01 -8.15
N VAL A 165 10.74 3.19 -8.48
CA VAL A 165 9.64 3.60 -9.37
C VAL A 165 8.58 4.41 -8.62
N PHE A 166 8.24 4.03 -7.39
CA PHE A 166 7.15 4.67 -6.63
C PHE A 166 7.61 5.69 -5.60
N GLY A 167 8.93 5.79 -5.34
CA GLY A 167 9.49 6.64 -4.30
C GLY A 167 9.03 6.26 -2.89
N LYS A 168 8.70 4.98 -2.69
CA LYS A 168 8.20 4.46 -1.42
C LYS A 168 8.77 3.08 -1.15
N LYS A 169 9.41 2.91 0.02
CA LYS A 169 9.91 1.62 0.48
C LYS A 169 8.77 0.61 0.62
N PRO A 170 8.86 -0.57 -0.03
CA PRO A 170 7.84 -1.59 0.08
C PRO A 170 7.89 -2.27 1.45
N HIS A 171 6.73 -2.78 1.88
CA HIS A 171 6.63 -3.68 3.02
C HIS A 171 6.89 -5.11 2.55
N ILE A 172 7.84 -5.78 3.21
CA ILE A 172 8.22 -7.17 2.94
C ILE A 172 7.69 -8.02 4.09
N TYR A 173 6.85 -9.01 3.75
CA TYR A 173 6.23 -9.90 4.72
C TYR A 173 6.41 -11.37 4.31
N LYS A 174 7.10 -12.15 5.14
CA LYS A 174 7.22 -13.59 4.98
C LYS A 174 6.03 -14.27 5.68
N ARG A 175 5.29 -15.09 4.96
CA ARG A 175 4.19 -15.86 5.53
C ARG A 175 4.75 -16.94 6.48
N LYS A 176 4.07 -17.14 7.60
CA LYS A 176 4.49 -18.14 8.61
C LYS A 176 4.27 -19.58 8.11
N ASP A 177 3.16 -19.79 7.38
CA ASP A 177 2.66 -21.11 7.00
C ASP A 177 3.07 -21.54 5.58
N SER A 178 3.97 -20.81 4.93
CA SER A 178 4.42 -21.13 3.57
C SER A 178 5.75 -20.48 3.21
N ASN A 179 6.47 -21.07 2.26
CA ASN A 179 7.67 -20.47 1.67
C ASN A 179 7.34 -19.31 0.72
N CYS A 180 6.49 -18.38 1.17
CA CYS A 180 6.05 -17.26 0.36
C CYS A 180 6.38 -15.94 1.05
N THR A 181 7.08 -15.07 0.32
CA THR A 181 7.34 -13.67 0.73
C THR A 181 6.54 -12.73 -0.16
N LYS A 182 5.80 -11.82 0.47
CA LYS A 182 5.02 -10.77 -0.17
C LYS A 182 5.77 -9.46 -0.11
N ILE A 183 6.01 -8.82 -1.25
CA ILE A 183 6.54 -7.46 -1.39
C ILE A 183 5.36 -6.57 -1.76
N SER A 184 5.05 -5.53 -0.98
CA SER A 184 3.84 -4.75 -1.23
C SER A 184 3.96 -3.27 -0.91
N ILE A 185 3.23 -2.45 -1.66
CA ILE A 185 3.01 -1.03 -1.37
C ILE A 185 1.53 -0.68 -1.45
N TYR A 186 1.16 0.37 -0.71
CA TYR A 186 -0.16 0.97 -0.77
C TYR A 186 0.00 2.43 -1.22
N GLN A 187 -0.62 2.77 -2.35
CA GLN A 187 -0.71 4.14 -2.89
C GLN A 187 -2.04 4.31 -3.61
N LYS A 188 -2.44 5.57 -3.86
CA LYS A 188 -3.56 5.85 -4.77
C LYS A 188 -3.11 5.74 -6.22
N ASP A 189 -4.05 5.39 -7.08
CA ASP A 189 -3.91 5.43 -8.55
C ASP A 189 -2.74 4.60 -9.10
N ILE A 190 -2.34 3.51 -8.43
CA ILE A 190 -1.25 2.63 -8.91
C ILE A 190 -1.62 2.05 -10.28
N SER A 191 -2.83 1.49 -10.41
CA SER A 191 -3.32 0.87 -11.65
C SER A 191 -3.37 1.86 -12.80
N LYS A 192 -3.90 3.07 -12.55
CA LYS A 192 -3.97 4.17 -13.53
C LYS A 192 -2.57 4.61 -13.98
N ARG A 193 -1.65 4.78 -13.03
CA ARG A 193 -0.26 5.21 -13.30
C ARG A 193 0.55 4.16 -14.06
N LEU A 194 0.31 2.87 -13.81
CA LEU A 194 0.92 1.77 -14.53
C LEU A 194 0.24 1.49 -15.88
N GLY A 195 -1.02 1.92 -16.07
CA GLY A 195 -1.84 1.51 -17.22
C GLY A 195 -2.22 0.02 -17.19
N ILE A 196 -2.23 -0.59 -15.98
CA ILE A 196 -2.55 -2.02 -15.80
C ILE A 196 -3.83 -2.13 -14.98
N GLN A 197 -4.80 -2.88 -15.46
CA GLN A 197 -6.04 -3.13 -14.72
C GLN A 197 -5.79 -4.06 -13.53
N GLY A 198 -6.43 -3.75 -12.40
CA GLY A 198 -6.44 -4.64 -11.24
C GLY A 198 -7.35 -5.86 -11.43
N GLY A 199 -7.22 -6.84 -10.55
CA GLY A 199 -8.02 -8.05 -10.54
C GLY A 199 -7.43 -9.20 -11.36
N VAL A 200 -8.29 -10.17 -11.76
CA VAL A 200 -7.87 -11.41 -12.44
C VAL A 200 -7.42 -11.12 -13.87
N LYS A 201 -6.16 -11.39 -14.17
CA LYS A 201 -5.52 -11.09 -15.47
C LYS A 201 -5.89 -12.05 -16.60
N LYS A 202 -6.40 -13.25 -16.32
CA LYS A 202 -6.61 -14.32 -17.31
C LYS A 202 -7.37 -13.86 -18.57
N ASN A 203 -8.43 -13.07 -18.41
CA ASN A 203 -9.30 -12.64 -19.49
C ASN A 203 -9.14 -11.14 -19.85
N GLN A 204 -8.14 -10.46 -19.29
CA GLN A 204 -7.87 -9.06 -19.59
C GLN A 204 -7.16 -8.92 -20.94
N ASN A 205 -7.52 -7.91 -21.72
CA ASN A 205 -6.76 -7.53 -22.90
C ASN A 205 -5.56 -6.67 -22.46
N ILE A 206 -4.41 -7.30 -22.28
CA ILE A 206 -3.19 -6.65 -21.81
C ILE A 206 -2.52 -5.95 -22.99
N LYS A 207 -2.49 -4.62 -22.92
CA LYS A 207 -1.77 -3.78 -23.89
C LYS A 207 -0.47 -3.28 -23.30
N ILE A 208 0.64 -3.51 -23.99
CA ILE A 208 1.94 -2.95 -23.60
C ILE A 208 2.08 -1.54 -24.17
N PRO A 209 2.51 -0.56 -23.34
CA PRO A 209 2.74 0.79 -23.83
C PRO A 209 3.75 0.85 -24.98
N GLN A 210 3.44 1.64 -25.99
CA GLN A 210 4.27 1.80 -27.19
C GLN A 210 5.73 2.21 -26.89
N TRP A 211 5.93 3.00 -25.82
CA TRP A 211 7.27 3.44 -25.44
C TRP A 211 8.21 2.28 -25.05
N ILE A 212 7.67 1.13 -24.59
CA ILE A 212 8.43 -0.09 -24.31
C ILE A 212 8.87 -0.72 -25.63
N PHE A 213 7.95 -0.86 -26.59
CA PHE A 213 8.26 -1.47 -27.90
C PHE A 213 9.22 -0.62 -28.75
N LYS A 214 9.15 0.71 -28.63
CA LYS A 214 10.03 1.62 -29.39
C LYS A 214 11.48 1.64 -28.93
N ASN A 215 11.78 1.12 -27.73
CA ASN A 215 13.12 1.11 -27.16
C ASN A 215 13.55 -0.32 -26.82
N LYS A 216 14.58 -0.83 -27.53
CA LYS A 216 15.07 -2.19 -27.34
C LYS A 216 15.55 -2.47 -25.91
N GLU A 217 16.15 -1.49 -25.22
CA GLU A 217 16.59 -1.66 -23.83
C GLU A 217 15.41 -1.78 -22.88
N TYR A 218 14.35 -0.99 -23.08
CA TYR A 218 13.13 -1.12 -22.29
C TYR A 218 12.42 -2.46 -22.56
N LEU A 219 12.44 -2.90 -23.81
CA LEU A 219 11.86 -4.18 -24.21
C LEU A 219 12.58 -5.36 -23.56
N LYS A 220 13.92 -5.35 -23.53
CA LYS A 220 14.75 -6.34 -22.80
C LYS A 220 14.39 -6.37 -21.31
N ARG A 221 14.32 -5.20 -20.68
CA ARG A 221 13.97 -5.07 -19.27
C ARG A 221 12.54 -5.55 -18.98
N TYR A 222 11.60 -5.25 -19.85
CA TYR A 222 10.22 -5.74 -19.75
C TYR A 222 10.17 -7.28 -19.84
N LEU A 223 10.84 -7.88 -20.81
CA LEU A 223 10.96 -9.33 -20.93
C LEU A 223 11.66 -9.94 -19.72
N LYS A 224 12.71 -9.31 -19.19
CA LYS A 224 13.32 -9.75 -17.92
C LYS A 224 12.26 -9.91 -16.84
N GLY A 225 11.47 -8.88 -16.55
CA GLY A 225 10.43 -8.94 -15.53
C GLY A 225 9.41 -10.06 -15.76
N LEU A 226 8.98 -10.26 -16.99
CA LEU A 226 8.04 -11.34 -17.33
C LEU A 226 8.66 -12.74 -17.13
N TYR A 227 9.88 -12.95 -17.62
CA TYR A 227 10.55 -14.25 -17.52
C TYR A 227 10.99 -14.56 -16.09
N GLU A 228 11.32 -13.57 -15.27
CA GLU A 228 11.59 -13.77 -13.84
C GLU A 228 10.37 -14.29 -13.09
N ALA A 229 9.17 -13.89 -13.51
CA ALA A 229 7.91 -14.33 -12.92
C ALA A 229 7.48 -15.71 -13.48
N GLU A 230 7.31 -15.82 -14.80
CA GLU A 230 6.63 -16.95 -15.44
C GLU A 230 7.55 -17.76 -16.36
N GLY A 231 8.83 -17.41 -16.41
CA GLY A 231 9.79 -18.03 -17.31
C GLY A 231 10.50 -19.24 -16.73
N SER A 232 10.93 -20.14 -17.61
CA SER A 232 11.81 -21.25 -17.25
C SER A 232 12.91 -21.45 -18.29
N PHE A 233 14.08 -21.85 -17.78
CA PHE A 233 15.23 -22.24 -18.56
C PHE A 233 15.52 -23.71 -18.26
N CYS A 234 15.54 -24.55 -19.29
CA CYS A 234 15.74 -25.98 -19.13
C CYS A 234 16.74 -26.49 -20.18
N ILE A 235 17.69 -27.29 -19.74
CA ILE A 235 18.62 -28.05 -20.60
C ILE A 235 18.50 -29.51 -20.21
N HIS A 236 18.10 -30.36 -21.16
CA HIS A 236 18.07 -31.80 -21.00
C HIS A 236 19.22 -32.38 -21.80
N LYS A 237 20.35 -32.68 -21.14
CA LYS A 237 21.58 -33.14 -21.74
C LYS A 237 21.42 -34.44 -22.54
N PRO A 238 20.71 -35.48 -22.02
CA PRO A 238 20.58 -36.76 -22.74
C PRO A 238 19.96 -36.63 -24.14
N THR A 239 19.06 -35.69 -24.36
CA THR A 239 18.41 -35.46 -25.65
C THR A 239 18.88 -34.18 -26.37
N TYR A 240 19.90 -33.51 -25.82
CA TYR A 240 20.40 -32.21 -26.32
C TYR A 240 19.28 -31.17 -26.53
N THR A 241 18.26 -31.24 -25.66
CA THR A 241 17.10 -30.33 -25.73
C THR A 241 17.33 -29.07 -24.90
N TYR A 242 17.21 -27.93 -25.57
CA TYR A 242 17.36 -26.60 -24.97
C TYR A 242 16.03 -25.88 -25.04
N LYS A 243 15.58 -25.31 -23.94
CA LYS A 243 14.30 -24.62 -23.87
C LYS A 243 14.39 -23.36 -23.03
N PHE A 244 13.98 -22.24 -23.59
CA PHE A 244 13.68 -21.04 -22.87
C PHE A 244 12.20 -20.75 -23.06
N LEU A 245 11.41 -20.90 -21.98
CA LEU A 245 9.96 -21.01 -22.03
C LEU A 245 9.30 -19.88 -21.24
N PHE A 246 8.25 -19.31 -21.79
CA PHE A 246 7.30 -18.47 -21.10
C PHE A 246 5.92 -19.12 -21.16
N ALA A 247 5.26 -19.35 -20.01
CA ALA A 247 3.96 -20.00 -19.95
C ALA A 247 2.94 -19.06 -19.29
N ASN A 248 1.79 -18.84 -19.93
CA ASN A 248 0.70 -18.04 -19.35
C ASN A 248 -0.63 -18.41 -20.01
N ARG A 249 -1.75 -18.20 -19.27
CA ARG A 249 -3.10 -18.43 -19.79
C ARG A 249 -3.70 -17.22 -20.52
N ASN A 250 -3.10 -16.04 -20.37
CA ASN A 250 -3.56 -14.82 -21.04
C ASN A 250 -3.01 -14.73 -22.46
N LYS A 251 -3.87 -14.88 -23.45
CA LYS A 251 -3.50 -14.88 -24.89
C LYS A 251 -2.87 -13.56 -25.34
N SER A 252 -3.38 -12.41 -24.86
CA SER A 252 -2.82 -11.11 -25.26
C SER A 252 -1.42 -10.91 -24.71
N LEU A 253 -1.11 -11.44 -23.52
CA LEU A 253 0.24 -11.42 -22.95
C LEU A 253 1.19 -12.32 -23.73
N LEU A 254 0.74 -13.53 -24.13
CA LEU A 254 1.53 -14.42 -25.00
C LEU A 254 1.87 -13.76 -26.33
N ALA A 255 0.87 -13.17 -27.01
CA ALA A 255 1.09 -12.44 -28.27
C ALA A 255 2.09 -11.28 -28.10
N ASN A 256 2.02 -10.57 -26.99
CA ASN A 256 2.97 -9.50 -26.68
C ASN A 256 4.41 -10.03 -26.48
N VAL A 257 4.57 -11.15 -25.76
CA VAL A 257 5.89 -11.80 -25.58
C VAL A 257 6.44 -12.31 -26.92
N TYR A 258 5.61 -12.97 -27.72
CA TYR A 258 5.98 -13.43 -29.05
C TYR A 258 6.50 -12.25 -29.91
N ARG A 259 5.70 -11.17 -30.00
CA ARG A 259 6.08 -9.96 -30.74
C ARG A 259 7.39 -9.35 -30.22
N ALA A 260 7.55 -9.27 -28.90
CA ALA A 260 8.75 -8.71 -28.28
C ALA A 260 10.00 -9.51 -28.63
N LEU A 261 9.92 -10.84 -28.60
CA LEU A 261 11.01 -11.73 -28.99
C LEU A 261 11.36 -11.58 -30.48
N ARG A 262 10.36 -11.49 -31.37
CA ARG A 262 10.57 -11.25 -32.81
C ARG A 262 11.29 -9.93 -33.07
N ILE A 263 10.89 -8.85 -32.40
CA ILE A 263 11.58 -7.54 -32.53
C ILE A 263 13.04 -7.61 -32.10
N LEU A 264 13.38 -8.47 -31.12
CA LEU A 264 14.75 -8.68 -30.66
C LEU A 264 15.54 -9.68 -31.54
N GLY A 265 14.96 -10.19 -32.63
CA GLY A 265 15.61 -11.09 -33.58
C GLY A 265 15.69 -12.54 -33.11
N PHE A 266 14.70 -13.01 -32.33
CA PHE A 266 14.54 -14.40 -31.96
C PHE A 266 13.45 -15.09 -32.79
N HIS A 267 13.48 -16.42 -32.85
CA HIS A 267 12.51 -17.25 -33.56
C HIS A 267 11.70 -18.11 -32.58
N PRO A 268 10.76 -17.49 -31.80
CA PRO A 268 9.96 -18.22 -30.86
C PRO A 268 8.94 -19.11 -31.58
N HIS A 269 8.66 -20.26 -30.98
CA HIS A 269 7.54 -21.11 -31.30
C HIS A 269 6.38 -20.86 -30.32
N GLU A 270 5.16 -20.74 -30.83
CA GLU A 270 3.95 -20.57 -30.05
C GLU A 270 3.17 -21.86 -29.96
N SER A 271 2.69 -22.19 -28.78
CA SER A 271 1.71 -23.23 -28.53
C SER A 271 0.61 -22.70 -27.63
N LYS A 272 -0.47 -23.48 -27.39
CA LYS A 272 -1.73 -23.04 -26.74
C LYS A 272 -1.56 -22.10 -25.55
N TYR A 273 -0.56 -22.31 -24.68
CA TYR A 273 -0.30 -21.51 -23.46
C TYR A 273 1.18 -21.20 -23.24
N LYS A 274 2.01 -21.31 -24.27
CA LYS A 274 3.46 -21.23 -24.12
C LYS A 274 4.10 -20.55 -25.34
N ILE A 275 5.14 -19.76 -25.07
CA ILE A 275 6.08 -19.25 -26.05
C ILE A 275 7.44 -19.87 -25.74
N GLN A 276 8.06 -20.52 -26.68
CA GLN A 276 9.30 -21.26 -26.47
C GLN A 276 10.37 -20.89 -27.53
N ILE A 277 11.59 -20.71 -27.06
CA ILE A 277 12.81 -20.71 -27.91
C ILE A 277 13.50 -22.04 -27.69
N SER A 278 13.90 -22.72 -28.79
CA SER A 278 14.46 -24.09 -28.73
C SER A 278 15.84 -24.19 -29.39
N LYS A 279 16.25 -23.26 -30.26
CA LYS A 279 17.57 -23.24 -30.85
C LYS A 279 18.61 -22.95 -29.77
N ARG A 280 19.60 -23.84 -29.63
CA ARG A 280 20.64 -23.78 -28.59
C ARG A 280 21.25 -22.37 -28.45
N GLU A 281 21.71 -21.82 -29.56
CA GLU A 281 22.34 -20.49 -29.57
C GLU A 281 21.38 -19.37 -29.12
N GLU A 282 20.13 -19.41 -29.60
CA GLU A 282 19.13 -18.42 -29.21
C GLU A 282 18.72 -18.55 -27.74
N VAL A 283 18.68 -19.77 -27.19
CA VAL A 283 18.35 -20.04 -25.79
C VAL A 283 19.39 -19.41 -24.85
N TYR A 284 20.68 -19.55 -25.17
CA TYR A 284 21.73 -18.89 -24.39
C TYR A 284 21.71 -17.37 -24.58
N ARG A 285 21.62 -16.93 -25.86
CA ARG A 285 21.58 -15.51 -26.21
C ARG A 285 20.46 -14.76 -25.52
N ILE A 286 19.24 -15.31 -25.48
CA ILE A 286 18.11 -14.62 -24.76
C ILE A 286 18.32 -14.61 -23.25
N LYS A 287 18.79 -15.74 -22.67
CA LYS A 287 19.09 -15.81 -21.22
C LYS A 287 20.06 -14.72 -20.80
N ASP A 288 21.15 -14.54 -21.57
CA ASP A 288 22.20 -13.55 -21.28
C ASP A 288 21.71 -12.11 -21.59
N LEU A 289 20.98 -11.93 -22.69
CA LEU A 289 20.44 -10.64 -23.10
C LEU A 289 19.54 -10.01 -22.04
N ILE A 290 18.66 -10.80 -21.43
CA ILE A 290 17.76 -10.33 -20.36
C ILE A 290 18.35 -10.53 -18.96
N LYS A 291 19.54 -11.12 -18.83
CA LYS A 291 20.19 -11.44 -17.55
C LYS A 291 19.24 -12.21 -16.63
N PHE A 292 18.70 -13.33 -17.15
CA PHE A 292 17.70 -14.16 -16.48
C PHE A 292 18.26 -14.76 -15.19
N ARG A 293 17.59 -14.52 -14.05
CA ARG A 293 17.97 -14.95 -12.68
C ARG A 293 19.40 -14.55 -12.28
N GLN A 294 19.88 -13.42 -12.80
CA GLN A 294 21.13 -12.78 -12.37
C GLN A 294 20.78 -11.56 -11.51
N TYR A 295 21.00 -11.70 -10.19
CA TYR A 295 20.65 -10.69 -9.20
C TYR A 295 21.88 -10.11 -8.53
#